data_a47d871a46e58297a6dd876783c415d9
#
_entry.id   a47d871a46e58297a6dd876783c415d9
#
_cell.length_a   1.000
_cell.length_b   1.000
_cell.length_c   1.000
_cell.angle_alpha   90.00
_cell.angle_beta   90.00
_cell.angle_gamma   90.00
#
_symmetry.space_group_name_H-M   'P 1'
#
loop_
_entity.id
_entity.type
_entity.pdbx_description
1 polymer ?
#
loop_
_entity_poly.entity_id
_entity_poly.type
_entity_poly.pdbx_seq_one_letter_code
_entity_poly.pdbx_strand_id
1 'polypeptide(L)'
;YSATHKIKHNTIYALDALDAYNKKLVKKIQVKGFEVKNLRGSSSYLYLDSIVLSKNNPPMAKIEFEYNGNTGIRKMSKILGKGDKLYVASNGLREYEGFDISDIDPYTNSVHFLNGIVLKKGEVYGDNNELAMQRVQIRETIVSHFEKERELYSRGIKTLSLFFIDEVSKYKSYGEDGEIVKGGLWKIFE
;
A
#
# COMPACT_ATOMS: atom_id res chain seq x y z
N TYR A 1 -29.26 18.63 -19.70
CA TYR A 1 -28.06 18.54 -18.85
C TYR A 1 -27.47 17.13 -18.94
N SER A 2 -26.17 17.01 -19.18
CA SER A 2 -25.50 15.72 -19.22
C SER A 2 -24.07 15.86 -18.69
N ALA A 3 -23.63 14.94 -17.86
CA ALA A 3 -22.24 14.85 -17.42
C ALA A 3 -21.31 14.33 -18.52
N THR A 4 -21.85 13.49 -19.43
CA THR A 4 -21.15 12.97 -20.61
C THR A 4 -22.08 13.09 -21.82
N HIS A 5 -21.76 14.02 -22.72
CA HIS A 5 -22.53 14.18 -23.94
C HIS A 5 -21.81 13.49 -25.11
N LYS A 6 -22.55 12.70 -25.88
CA LYS A 6 -22.02 11.98 -27.06
C LYS A 6 -22.09 12.82 -28.34
N ILE A 7 -22.98 13.81 -28.40
CA ILE A 7 -23.26 14.58 -29.60
C ILE A 7 -23.12 16.08 -29.28
N LYS A 8 -22.24 16.77 -30.00
CA LYS A 8 -22.02 18.21 -29.86
C LYS A 8 -23.01 18.98 -30.75
N HIS A 9 -24.27 19.12 -30.33
CA HIS A 9 -25.24 19.99 -30.97
C HIS A 9 -25.56 21.16 -30.04
N ASN A 10 -25.41 22.38 -30.57
CA ASN A 10 -25.82 23.64 -29.91
C ASN A 10 -25.42 23.72 -28.43
N THR A 11 -24.17 23.36 -28.14
CA THR A 11 -23.63 23.42 -26.76
C THR A 11 -23.55 24.90 -26.37
N ILE A 12 -24.38 25.31 -25.40
CA ILE A 12 -24.41 26.69 -24.89
C ILE A 12 -23.27 26.89 -23.88
N TYR A 13 -22.98 25.88 -23.10
CA TYR A 13 -21.93 25.90 -22.08
C TYR A 13 -21.35 24.50 -21.85
N ALA A 14 -20.04 24.42 -21.79
CA ALA A 14 -19.32 23.19 -21.39
C ALA A 14 -18.33 23.53 -20.29
N LEU A 15 -18.31 22.71 -19.27
CA LEU A 15 -17.33 22.75 -18.18
C LEU A 15 -16.87 21.32 -17.92
N ASP A 16 -15.69 20.98 -18.38
CA ASP A 16 -15.08 19.71 -18.06
C ASP A 16 -14.29 19.76 -16.74
N ALA A 17 -13.77 18.61 -16.30
CA ALA A 17 -13.05 18.52 -15.05
C ALA A 17 -11.75 19.34 -15.04
N LEU A 18 -11.08 19.44 -16.19
CA LEU A 18 -9.84 20.22 -16.34
C LEU A 18 -10.13 21.72 -16.31
N ASP A 19 -11.17 22.15 -17.02
CA ASP A 19 -11.62 23.54 -17.00
C ASP A 19 -12.07 23.98 -15.62
N ALA A 20 -12.83 23.12 -14.91
CA ALA A 20 -13.25 23.35 -13.54
C ALA A 20 -12.04 23.50 -12.59
N TYR A 21 -11.02 22.67 -12.78
CA TYR A 21 -9.79 22.75 -11.99
C TYR A 21 -9.00 24.03 -12.29
N ASN A 22 -8.80 24.37 -13.56
CA ASN A 22 -8.07 25.57 -13.99
C ASN A 22 -8.76 26.86 -13.50
N LYS A 23 -10.09 26.86 -13.51
CA LYS A 23 -10.92 27.94 -12.95
C LYS A 23 -11.01 27.95 -11.43
N LYS A 24 -10.32 27.01 -10.74
CA LYS A 24 -10.32 26.88 -9.27
C LYS A 24 -11.72 26.62 -8.66
N LEU A 25 -12.63 26.06 -9.43
CA LEU A 25 -13.99 25.72 -9.00
C LEU A 25 -14.04 24.39 -8.23
N VAL A 26 -13.05 23.54 -8.43
CA VAL A 26 -12.92 22.24 -7.76
C VAL A 26 -11.52 22.07 -7.17
N LYS A 27 -11.39 21.20 -6.16
CA LYS A 27 -10.11 20.83 -5.57
C LYS A 27 -9.31 19.97 -6.55
N LYS A 28 -7.98 20.02 -6.43
CA LYS A 28 -7.08 19.12 -7.18
C LYS A 28 -7.40 17.66 -6.84
N ILE A 29 -7.60 16.85 -7.88
CA ILE A 29 -7.66 15.40 -7.76
C ILE A 29 -6.24 14.88 -7.93
N GLN A 30 -5.76 14.14 -6.96
CA GLN A 30 -4.47 13.46 -7.01
C GLN A 30 -4.69 11.98 -6.78
N VAL A 31 -4.17 11.15 -7.69
CA VAL A 31 -4.21 9.70 -7.57
C VAL A 31 -2.84 9.23 -7.13
N LYS A 32 -2.77 8.51 -6.02
CA LYS A 32 -1.59 7.77 -5.58
C LYS A 32 -1.82 6.30 -5.95
N GLY A 33 -1.13 5.84 -6.98
CA GLY A 33 -1.13 4.44 -7.38
C GLY A 33 -0.04 3.66 -6.64
N PHE A 34 -0.21 2.35 -6.58
CA PHE A 34 0.85 1.41 -6.26
C PHE A 34 0.82 0.27 -7.29
N GLU A 35 1.99 -0.25 -7.60
CA GLU A 35 2.11 -1.37 -8.52
C GLU A 35 2.18 -2.67 -7.73
N VAL A 36 1.45 -3.68 -8.20
CA VAL A 36 1.59 -5.05 -7.74
C VAL A 36 2.35 -5.80 -8.82
N LYS A 37 3.55 -6.20 -8.52
CA LYS A 37 4.36 -7.02 -9.42
C LYS A 37 4.03 -8.48 -9.20
N ASN A 38 3.22 -9.02 -10.12
CA ASN A 38 2.88 -10.42 -10.17
C ASN A 38 3.83 -11.18 -11.08
N LEU A 39 4.51 -12.14 -10.51
CA LEU A 39 5.00 -13.26 -11.28
C LEU A 39 4.05 -14.44 -11.03
N ARG A 40 3.35 -14.88 -12.08
CA ARG A 40 2.51 -16.08 -12.05
C ARG A 40 3.31 -17.23 -11.44
N GLY A 41 2.86 -17.75 -10.30
CA GLY A 41 3.43 -18.93 -9.67
C GLY A 41 4.38 -18.68 -8.49
N SER A 42 4.62 -17.44 -8.04
CA SER A 42 5.33 -17.21 -6.80
C SER A 42 4.35 -16.93 -5.65
N SER A 43 4.41 -17.75 -4.61
CA SER A 43 3.65 -17.58 -3.37
C SER A 43 4.30 -16.60 -2.38
N SER A 44 5.48 -16.07 -2.70
CA SER A 44 6.26 -15.21 -1.81
C SER A 44 5.68 -13.79 -1.74
N TYR A 45 5.07 -13.47 -0.61
CA TYR A 45 4.60 -12.12 -0.32
C TYR A 45 5.73 -11.23 0.19
N LEU A 46 5.95 -10.09 -0.46
CA LEU A 46 6.87 -9.05 -0.01
C LEU A 46 6.22 -7.67 -0.12
N TYR A 47 6.43 -6.84 0.88
CA TYR A 47 6.01 -5.44 0.86
C TYR A 47 7.13 -4.56 1.42
N LEU A 48 7.57 -3.56 0.65
CA LEU A 48 8.56 -2.59 1.12
C LEU A 48 7.85 -1.42 1.82
N ASP A 49 7.94 -1.40 3.15
CA ASP A 49 7.37 -0.33 3.97
C ASP A 49 8.13 0.98 3.83
N SER A 50 9.46 0.92 4.08
CA SER A 50 10.29 2.12 4.09
C SER A 50 11.78 1.77 3.99
N ILE A 51 12.59 2.76 3.58
CA ILE A 51 14.03 2.72 3.72
C ILE A 51 14.42 3.50 4.97
N VAL A 52 15.19 2.86 5.83
CA VAL A 52 15.66 3.42 7.10
C VAL A 52 17.07 3.95 6.89
N LEU A 53 17.24 5.25 7.11
CA LEU A 53 18.54 5.92 7.03
C LEU A 53 19.05 6.24 8.42
N SER A 54 20.33 6.04 8.63
CA SER A 54 21.04 6.40 9.86
C SER A 54 22.33 7.13 9.50
N LYS A 55 22.79 8.02 10.38
CA LYS A 55 24.02 8.79 10.16
C LYS A 55 25.27 7.91 10.07
N ASN A 56 25.28 6.80 10.79
CA ASN A 56 26.47 5.96 10.98
C ASN A 56 26.36 4.56 10.38
N ASN A 57 25.22 4.18 9.82
CA ASN A 57 25.00 2.86 9.27
C ASN A 57 24.57 2.94 7.80
N PRO A 58 24.88 1.92 6.99
CA PRO A 58 24.35 1.81 5.64
C PRO A 58 22.83 1.85 5.60
N PRO A 59 22.22 2.21 4.47
CA PRO A 59 20.77 2.15 4.31
C PRO A 59 20.24 0.74 4.62
N MET A 60 19.12 0.68 5.35
CA MET A 60 18.41 -0.56 5.65
C MET A 60 16.97 -0.46 5.15
N ALA A 61 16.37 -1.59 4.84
CA ALA A 61 14.98 -1.66 4.36
C ALA A 61 14.07 -2.31 5.38
N LYS A 62 12.94 -1.68 5.68
CA LYS A 62 11.87 -2.31 6.45
C LYS A 62 10.96 -3.04 5.49
N ILE A 63 11.03 -4.36 5.50
CA ILE A 63 10.29 -5.25 4.60
C ILE A 63 9.32 -6.08 5.42
N GLU A 64 8.07 -6.17 4.95
CA GLU A 64 7.07 -7.11 5.47
C GLU A 64 7.06 -8.34 4.56
N PHE A 65 7.11 -9.52 5.17
CA PHE A 65 7.11 -10.82 4.51
C PHE A 65 6.48 -11.89 5.42
N GLU A 66 6.24 -13.05 4.87
CA GLU A 66 5.75 -14.19 5.64
C GLU A 66 6.86 -14.83 6.46
N TYR A 67 6.54 -15.19 7.68
CA TYR A 67 7.45 -15.80 8.66
C TYR A 67 6.87 -17.10 9.17
N ASN A 68 7.68 -18.16 9.16
CA ASN A 68 7.32 -19.46 9.70
C ASN A 68 7.53 -19.48 11.21
N GLY A 69 6.46 -19.20 11.96
CA GLY A 69 6.47 -19.21 13.43
C GLY A 69 5.98 -20.54 14.01
N ASN A 70 6.10 -20.70 15.32
CA ASN A 70 5.68 -21.92 16.04
C ASN A 70 4.19 -22.25 15.90
N THR A 71 3.36 -21.23 15.61
CA THR A 71 1.90 -21.37 15.47
C THR A 71 1.44 -21.31 14.03
N GLY A 72 2.37 -21.34 13.06
CA GLY A 72 2.10 -21.26 11.62
C GLY A 72 2.69 -20.04 10.95
N ILE A 73 2.40 -19.89 9.66
CA ILE A 73 2.89 -18.79 8.84
C ILE A 73 2.12 -17.51 9.19
N ARG A 74 2.86 -16.42 9.44
CA ARG A 74 2.32 -15.10 9.74
C ARG A 74 3.12 -14.00 9.06
N LYS A 75 2.50 -12.87 8.77
CA LYS A 75 3.21 -11.69 8.26
C LYS A 75 4.02 -11.02 9.36
N MET A 76 5.25 -10.65 9.04
CA MET A 76 6.18 -10.00 9.95
C MET A 76 6.96 -8.91 9.20
N SER A 77 7.18 -7.77 9.85
CA SER A 77 8.08 -6.73 9.35
C SER A 77 9.44 -6.82 10.05
N LYS A 78 10.51 -6.83 9.26
CA LYS A 78 11.89 -6.74 9.78
C LYS A 78 12.66 -5.64 9.05
N ILE A 79 13.66 -5.09 9.74
CA ILE A 79 14.64 -4.19 9.14
C ILE A 79 15.80 -5.06 8.69
N LEU A 80 16.09 -5.03 7.39
CA LEU A 80 17.10 -5.85 6.74
C LEU A 80 18.09 -4.95 6.00
N GLY A 81 19.34 -5.38 5.95
CA GLY A 81 20.43 -4.71 5.27
C GLY A 81 20.90 -5.41 4.00
N LYS A 82 21.84 -4.80 3.31
CA LYS A 82 22.52 -5.41 2.17
C LYS A 82 23.22 -6.71 2.60
N GLY A 83 23.02 -7.77 1.84
CA GLY A 83 23.53 -9.11 2.11
C GLY A 83 22.61 -10.00 2.94
N ASP A 84 21.56 -9.45 3.55
CA ASP A 84 20.58 -10.26 4.28
C ASP A 84 19.77 -11.12 3.32
N LYS A 85 19.45 -12.33 3.79
CA LYS A 85 18.72 -13.35 3.04
C LYS A 85 17.30 -13.50 3.60
N LEU A 86 16.29 -13.30 2.75
CA LEU A 86 14.91 -13.45 3.20
C LEU A 86 14.58 -14.89 3.60
N TYR A 87 15.19 -15.89 2.97
CA TYR A 87 15.06 -17.29 3.39
C TYR A 87 15.40 -17.48 4.88
N VAL A 88 16.50 -16.91 5.34
CA VAL A 88 16.91 -16.96 6.75
C VAL A 88 15.99 -16.10 7.62
N ALA A 89 15.68 -14.90 7.14
CA ALA A 89 14.83 -13.96 7.86
C ALA A 89 13.40 -14.48 8.09
N SER A 90 12.88 -15.28 7.14
CA SER A 90 11.55 -15.92 7.18
C SER A 90 11.47 -17.20 7.99
N ASN A 91 12.59 -17.65 8.57
CA ASN A 91 12.73 -18.92 9.26
C ASN A 91 12.53 -20.12 8.31
N GLY A 92 13.21 -20.09 7.15
CA GLY A 92 13.34 -21.21 6.23
C GLY A 92 12.18 -21.43 5.28
N LEU A 93 11.38 -20.41 4.99
CA LEU A 93 10.35 -20.50 3.94
C LEU A 93 11.01 -20.55 2.57
N ARG A 94 10.83 -21.67 1.84
CA ARG A 94 11.47 -21.93 0.55
C ARG A 94 11.12 -20.94 -0.56
N GLU A 95 9.92 -20.35 -0.49
CA GLU A 95 9.47 -19.31 -1.41
C GLU A 95 10.38 -18.08 -1.42
N TYR A 96 11.21 -17.89 -0.39
CA TYR A 96 12.18 -16.80 -0.30
C TYR A 96 13.61 -17.21 -0.67
N GLU A 97 13.82 -18.42 -1.17
CA GLU A 97 15.12 -18.82 -1.72
C GLU A 97 15.50 -17.89 -2.90
N GLY A 98 16.72 -17.37 -2.89
CA GLY A 98 17.21 -16.43 -3.92
C GLY A 98 16.79 -14.97 -3.69
N PHE A 99 15.99 -14.65 -2.67
CA PHE A 99 15.72 -13.28 -2.27
C PHE A 99 16.80 -12.75 -1.30
N ASP A 100 18.01 -12.67 -1.78
CA ASP A 100 19.13 -12.07 -1.07
C ASP A 100 19.21 -10.59 -1.45
N ILE A 101 19.29 -9.68 -0.48
CA ILE A 101 19.34 -8.24 -0.74
C ILE A 101 20.69 -7.88 -1.33
N SER A 102 20.72 -7.51 -2.61
CA SER A 102 21.93 -7.10 -3.32
C SER A 102 22.27 -5.64 -3.11
N ASP A 103 21.24 -4.78 -3.05
CA ASP A 103 21.43 -3.34 -2.84
C ASP A 103 20.16 -2.68 -2.29
N ILE A 104 20.36 -1.54 -1.62
CA ILE A 104 19.26 -0.70 -1.09
C ILE A 104 19.55 0.72 -1.53
N ASP A 105 18.70 1.26 -2.41
CA ASP A 105 18.83 2.60 -2.97
C ASP A 105 17.85 3.58 -2.30
N PRO A 106 18.37 4.51 -1.47
CA PRO A 106 17.55 5.52 -0.83
C PRO A 106 16.99 6.58 -1.79
N TYR A 107 17.64 6.81 -2.94
CA TYR A 107 17.24 7.85 -3.90
C TYR A 107 16.01 7.42 -4.67
N THR A 108 15.96 6.17 -5.10
CA THR A 108 14.82 5.58 -5.79
C THR A 108 13.81 4.95 -4.82
N ASN A 109 14.12 4.92 -3.52
CA ASN A 109 13.36 4.23 -2.48
C ASN A 109 13.09 2.77 -2.85
N SER A 110 14.12 2.04 -3.26
CA SER A 110 14.00 0.66 -3.74
C SER A 110 15.00 -0.30 -3.10
N VAL A 111 14.61 -1.57 -3.08
CA VAL A 111 15.45 -2.70 -2.68
C VAL A 111 15.65 -3.59 -3.90
N HIS A 112 16.88 -3.96 -4.14
CA HIS A 112 17.28 -4.85 -5.22
C HIS A 112 17.64 -6.21 -4.63
N PHE A 113 17.15 -7.27 -5.27
CA PHE A 113 17.48 -8.66 -4.90
C PHE A 113 18.39 -9.31 -5.94
N LEU A 114 19.18 -10.31 -5.52
CA LEU A 114 20.11 -11.03 -6.42
C LEU A 114 19.39 -11.75 -7.56
N ASN A 115 18.13 -12.15 -7.36
CA ASN A 115 17.28 -12.76 -8.41
C ASN A 115 16.77 -11.75 -9.46
N GLY A 116 17.24 -10.50 -9.44
CA GLY A 116 16.88 -9.43 -10.38
C GLY A 116 15.57 -8.70 -10.05
N ILE A 117 14.88 -9.08 -9.00
CA ILE A 117 13.66 -8.38 -8.56
C ILE A 117 14.06 -7.06 -7.91
N VAL A 118 13.31 -6.01 -8.26
CA VAL A 118 13.40 -4.69 -7.64
C VAL A 118 12.05 -4.35 -7.03
N LEU A 119 12.05 -4.03 -5.75
CA LEU A 119 10.86 -3.67 -4.99
C LEU A 119 10.97 -2.21 -4.53
N LYS A 120 10.04 -1.37 -4.93
CA LYS A 120 9.99 0.04 -4.51
C LYS A 120 9.14 0.21 -3.26
N LYS A 121 9.36 1.31 -2.55
CA LYS A 121 8.54 1.67 -1.38
C LYS A 121 7.06 1.71 -1.75
N GLY A 122 6.24 1.00 -0.98
CA GLY A 122 4.79 0.87 -1.20
C GLY A 122 4.40 -0.19 -2.23
N GLU A 123 5.35 -0.91 -2.84
CA GLU A 123 5.06 -2.02 -3.76
C GLU A 123 4.90 -3.35 -3.03
N VAL A 124 4.01 -4.18 -3.56
CA VAL A 124 3.81 -5.57 -3.17
C VAL A 124 4.33 -6.48 -4.27
N TYR A 125 5.09 -7.50 -3.89
CA TYR A 125 5.50 -8.61 -4.74
C TYR A 125 4.85 -9.90 -4.24
N GLY A 126 4.38 -10.76 -5.16
CA GLY A 126 3.89 -12.10 -4.83
C GLY A 126 2.37 -12.17 -4.65
N ASP A 127 1.91 -12.88 -3.63
CA ASP A 127 0.51 -13.30 -3.48
C ASP A 127 -0.52 -12.18 -3.64
N ASN A 128 -1.44 -12.38 -4.59
CA ASN A 128 -2.55 -11.48 -4.94
C ASN A 128 -3.80 -11.73 -4.11
N ASN A 129 -3.67 -12.05 -2.87
CA ASN A 129 -4.84 -12.08 -2.02
C ASN A 129 -5.48 -10.68 -1.99
N GLU A 130 -6.74 -10.56 -2.39
CA GLU A 130 -7.52 -9.31 -2.39
C GLU A 130 -7.39 -8.56 -1.04
N LEU A 131 -7.40 -9.31 0.05
CA LEU A 131 -7.25 -8.78 1.40
C LEU A 131 -5.86 -8.16 1.65
N ALA A 132 -4.80 -8.75 1.09
CA ALA A 132 -3.45 -8.21 1.18
C ALA A 132 -3.33 -6.89 0.39
N MET A 133 -3.94 -6.82 -0.79
CA MET A 133 -4.03 -5.61 -1.59
C MET A 133 -4.79 -4.50 -0.85
N GLN A 134 -5.95 -4.82 -0.31
CA GLN A 134 -6.76 -3.88 0.48
C GLN A 134 -6.00 -3.37 1.70
N ARG A 135 -5.24 -4.23 2.38
CA ARG A 135 -4.38 -3.84 3.50
C ARG A 135 -3.33 -2.79 3.10
N VAL A 136 -2.66 -3.00 1.96
CA VAL A 136 -1.68 -2.03 1.45
C VAL A 136 -2.35 -0.72 1.07
N GLN A 137 -3.51 -0.76 0.39
CA GLN A 137 -4.27 0.44 0.04
C GLN A 137 -4.67 1.25 1.27
N ILE A 138 -5.19 0.59 2.30
CA ILE A 138 -5.58 1.22 3.56
C ILE A 138 -4.36 1.87 4.21
N ARG A 139 -3.24 1.13 4.32
CA ARG A 139 -2.00 1.62 4.92
C ARG A 139 -1.46 2.85 4.20
N GLU A 140 -1.34 2.80 2.87
CA GLU A 140 -0.85 3.93 2.06
C GLU A 140 -1.79 5.14 2.15
N THR A 141 -3.09 4.91 2.27
CA THR A 141 -4.07 5.98 2.51
C THR A 141 -3.87 6.63 3.88
N ILE A 142 -3.64 5.83 4.92
CA ILE A 142 -3.36 6.34 6.28
C ILE A 142 -2.05 7.13 6.32
N VAL A 143 -0.98 6.61 5.70
CA VAL A 143 0.30 7.33 5.60
C VAL A 143 0.10 8.68 4.89
N SER A 144 -0.58 8.69 3.74
CA SER A 144 -0.88 9.91 3.00
C SER A 144 -1.76 10.88 3.78
N HIS A 145 -2.68 10.39 4.61
CA HIS A 145 -3.49 11.21 5.51
C HIS A 145 -2.60 11.97 6.49
N PHE A 146 -1.73 11.29 7.22
CA PHE A 146 -0.85 11.91 8.20
C PHE A 146 0.20 12.85 7.56
N GLU A 147 0.72 12.50 6.40
CA GLU A 147 1.60 13.40 5.64
C GLU A 147 0.87 14.71 5.31
N LYS A 148 -0.37 14.62 4.84
CA LYS A 148 -1.19 15.78 4.49
C LYS A 148 -1.67 16.56 5.71
N GLU A 149 -2.04 15.89 6.77
CA GLU A 149 -2.41 16.54 8.03
C GLU A 149 -1.26 17.38 8.60
N ARG A 150 -0.04 16.82 8.63
CA ARG A 150 1.15 17.53 9.09
C ARG A 150 1.44 18.78 8.27
N GLU A 151 1.26 18.71 6.93
CA GLU A 151 1.43 19.87 6.03
C GLU A 151 0.40 20.97 6.30
N LEU A 152 -0.85 20.59 6.58
CA LEU A 152 -1.97 21.52 6.70
C LEU A 152 -2.26 21.99 8.13
N TYR A 153 -1.69 21.31 9.14
CA TYR A 153 -1.94 21.56 10.56
C TYR A 153 -1.65 23.01 10.95
N SER A 154 -0.50 23.56 10.53
CA SER A 154 -0.11 24.94 10.79
C SER A 154 -1.06 25.99 10.19
N ARG A 155 -1.86 25.59 9.21
CA ARG A 155 -2.86 26.43 8.53
C ARG A 155 -4.26 26.29 9.15
N GLY A 156 -4.41 25.50 10.23
CA GLY A 156 -5.69 25.21 10.85
C GLY A 156 -6.66 24.39 9.99
N ILE A 157 -6.15 23.69 8.98
CA ILE A 157 -6.97 22.88 8.06
C ILE A 157 -6.93 21.41 8.52
N LYS A 158 -8.12 20.88 8.85
CA LYS A 158 -8.30 19.48 9.23
C LYS A 158 -8.35 18.60 8.00
N THR A 159 -7.59 17.51 8.00
CA THR A 159 -7.63 16.46 6.98
C THR A 159 -8.63 15.37 7.40
N LEU A 160 -9.39 14.86 6.44
CA LEU A 160 -10.30 13.74 6.63
C LEU A 160 -10.02 12.70 5.55
N SER A 161 -10.05 11.42 5.92
CA SER A 161 -10.01 10.29 4.98
C SER A 161 -11.33 9.55 5.00
N LEU A 162 -11.79 9.16 3.82
CA LEU A 162 -13.01 8.39 3.64
C LEU A 162 -12.65 7.08 2.93
N PHE A 163 -13.05 5.96 3.52
CA PHE A 163 -12.87 4.63 2.96
C PHE A 163 -14.22 4.10 2.50
N PHE A 164 -14.29 3.72 1.22
CA PHE A 164 -15.45 3.04 0.67
C PHE A 164 -15.24 1.53 0.76
N ILE A 165 -16.20 0.84 1.32
CA ILE A 165 -16.21 -0.61 1.51
C ILE A 165 -17.37 -1.16 0.68
N ASP A 166 -17.09 -2.15 -0.16
CA ASP A 166 -18.06 -2.79 -1.05
C ASP A 166 -19.16 -3.56 -0.29
N GLU A 167 -18.76 -4.24 0.80
CA GLU A 167 -19.68 -5.01 1.64
C GLU A 167 -19.45 -4.72 3.12
N VAL A 168 -20.53 -4.41 3.85
CA VAL A 168 -20.47 -4.14 5.29
C VAL A 168 -19.94 -5.35 6.06
N SER A 169 -20.24 -6.56 5.61
CA SER A 169 -19.78 -7.84 6.20
C SER A 169 -18.27 -7.97 6.24
N LYS A 170 -17.54 -7.39 5.27
CA LYS A 170 -16.07 -7.36 5.27
C LYS A 170 -15.50 -6.52 6.41
N TYR A 171 -16.26 -5.58 6.95
CA TYR A 171 -15.88 -4.76 8.11
C TYR A 171 -16.46 -5.32 9.39
N LYS A 172 -17.78 -5.50 9.46
CA LYS A 172 -18.48 -6.07 10.61
C LYS A 172 -19.75 -6.81 10.20
N SER A 173 -20.07 -7.86 10.91
CA SER A 173 -21.35 -8.55 10.86
C SER A 173 -21.91 -8.71 12.28
N TYR A 174 -23.13 -9.21 12.39
CA TYR A 174 -23.77 -9.50 13.67
C TYR A 174 -24.03 -11.00 13.74
N GLY A 175 -23.66 -11.63 14.85
CA GLY A 175 -23.98 -13.01 15.15
C GLY A 175 -25.48 -13.17 15.53
N GLU A 176 -25.91 -14.42 15.75
CA GLU A 176 -27.30 -14.75 16.12
C GLU A 176 -27.73 -14.07 17.42
N ASP A 177 -26.79 -13.87 18.34
CA ASP A 177 -27.01 -13.17 19.63
C ASP A 177 -26.85 -11.65 19.55
N GLY A 178 -26.71 -11.08 18.36
CA GLY A 178 -26.49 -9.64 18.14
C GLY A 178 -25.07 -9.16 18.44
N GLU A 179 -24.14 -10.05 18.75
CA GLU A 179 -22.73 -9.70 18.96
C GLU A 179 -22.07 -9.24 17.67
N ILE A 180 -21.16 -8.26 17.79
CA ILE A 180 -20.39 -7.75 16.66
C ILE A 180 -19.28 -8.74 16.32
N VAL A 181 -19.33 -9.30 15.10
CA VAL A 181 -18.27 -10.12 14.52
C VAL A 181 -17.40 -9.25 13.63
N LYS A 182 -16.13 -9.11 14.00
CA LYS A 182 -15.14 -8.31 13.28
C LYS A 182 -14.77 -8.97 11.96
N GLY A 183 -14.98 -8.27 10.85
CA GLY A 183 -14.56 -8.69 9.51
C GLY A 183 -13.05 -8.54 9.27
N GLY A 184 -12.61 -8.98 8.10
CA GLY A 184 -11.19 -8.90 7.72
C GLY A 184 -10.66 -7.47 7.67
N LEU A 185 -11.46 -6.53 7.15
CA LEU A 185 -11.07 -5.11 7.08
C LEU A 185 -10.97 -4.47 8.46
N TRP A 186 -11.85 -4.81 9.40
CA TRP A 186 -11.75 -4.32 10.78
C TRP A 186 -10.38 -4.64 11.38
N LYS A 187 -9.92 -5.89 11.21
CA LYS A 187 -8.62 -6.36 11.74
C LYS A 187 -7.41 -5.66 11.11
N ILE A 188 -7.59 -5.03 9.94
CA ILE A 188 -6.54 -4.25 9.29
C ILE A 188 -6.36 -2.88 9.95
N PHE A 189 -7.44 -2.31 10.50
CA PHE A 189 -7.42 -1.00 11.17
C PHE A 189 -6.96 -1.08 12.64
N GLU A 190 -6.96 -2.24 13.26
CA GLU A 190 -6.42 -2.48 14.61
C GLU A 190 -4.89 -2.63 14.62
#